data_6c2da80f8be549235b4f83dadc56eff8
#
_entry.id   6c2da80f8be549235b4f83dadc56eff8
#
_cell.length_a   1.000
_cell.length_b   1.000
_cell.length_c   1.000
_cell.angle_alpha   90.00
_cell.angle_beta   90.00
_cell.angle_gamma   90.00
#
_symmetry.space_group_name_H-M   'P 1'
#
loop_
_entity.id
_entity.type
_entity.pdbx_description
1 polymer ?
#
loop_
_entity_poly.entity_id
_entity_poly.type
_entity_poly.pdbx_seq_one_letter_code
_entity_poly.pdbx_strand_id
1 'polypeptide(L)'
;MDVQEIFPGVYEMRTEYGRDTAGLLLDGAFPHAVWYIDGPSPALLDPGPTVVAQETLKTLEAMGFDPDAIEYVVPSHIHVDHAGGAGWLVGQLSRAQAVFHTRGAPYMLD
;
A
#
# COMPACT_ATOMS: atom_id res chain seq x y z
N MET A 1 -7.09 -10.51 3.44
CA MET A 1 -6.45 -10.21 2.14
C MET A 1 -6.15 -11.48 1.41
N ASP A 2 -6.44 -11.51 0.13
CA ASP A 2 -6.04 -12.62 -0.72
C ASP A 2 -4.67 -12.31 -1.33
N VAL A 3 -3.71 -13.22 -1.13
CA VAL A 3 -2.34 -13.01 -1.61
C VAL A 3 -1.99 -14.07 -2.62
N GLN A 4 -1.44 -13.65 -3.74
CA GLN A 4 -0.98 -14.54 -4.79
C GLN A 4 0.40 -14.11 -5.26
N GLU A 5 1.36 -15.03 -5.25
CA GLU A 5 2.66 -14.79 -5.87
C GLU A 5 2.50 -14.93 -7.38
N ILE A 6 2.53 -13.79 -8.08
CA ILE A 6 2.31 -13.73 -9.53
C ILE A 6 3.58 -14.08 -10.30
N PHE A 7 4.71 -13.72 -9.73
CA PHE A 7 6.04 -13.94 -10.28
C PHE A 7 6.98 -14.13 -9.08
N PRO A 8 8.12 -14.81 -9.20
CA PRO A 8 9.02 -14.96 -8.06
C PRO A 8 9.34 -13.63 -7.39
N GLY A 9 8.96 -13.49 -6.13
CA GLY A 9 9.14 -12.27 -5.34
C GLY A 9 8.14 -11.17 -5.59
N VAL A 10 7.12 -11.37 -6.43
CA VAL A 10 6.10 -10.36 -6.72
C VAL A 10 4.74 -10.88 -6.26
N TYR A 11 4.16 -10.22 -5.27
CA TYR A 11 2.92 -10.64 -4.62
C TYR A 11 1.81 -9.64 -4.90
N GLU A 12 0.69 -10.14 -5.41
CA GLU A 12 -0.54 -9.37 -5.52
C GLU A 12 -1.36 -9.60 -4.26
N MET A 13 -1.68 -8.53 -3.56
CA MET A 13 -2.43 -8.57 -2.31
C MET A 13 -3.76 -7.88 -2.53
N ARG A 14 -4.82 -8.66 -2.66
CA ARG A 14 -6.16 -8.16 -2.97
C ARG A 14 -6.99 -8.03 -1.73
N THR A 15 -7.74 -6.95 -1.65
CA THR A 15 -8.72 -6.72 -0.60
C THR A 15 -9.90 -5.94 -1.15
N GLU A 16 -10.94 -5.84 -0.35
CA GLU A 16 -12.06 -4.96 -0.60
C GLU A 16 -12.22 -4.02 0.59
N TYR A 17 -12.52 -2.77 0.31
CA TYR A 17 -12.86 -1.81 1.36
C TYR A 17 -14.14 -1.09 0.98
N GLY A 18 -14.89 -0.68 1.98
CA GLY A 18 -16.15 0.03 1.80
C GLY A 18 -16.23 1.23 2.72
N ARG A 19 -17.41 1.85 2.77
CA ARG A 19 -17.60 3.06 3.57
C ARG A 19 -17.27 2.87 5.05
N ASP A 20 -17.56 1.68 5.61
CA ASP A 20 -17.32 1.43 7.03
C ASP A 20 -15.83 1.29 7.34
N THR A 21 -15.06 0.76 6.42
CA THR A 21 -13.61 0.56 6.60
C THR A 21 -12.78 1.77 6.19
N ALA A 22 -13.23 2.49 5.16
CA ALA A 22 -12.51 3.66 4.64
C ALA A 22 -12.98 4.99 5.22
N GLY A 23 -14.06 5.00 6.01
CA GLY A 23 -14.63 6.22 6.55
C GLY A 23 -15.33 7.09 5.50
N LEU A 24 -15.64 6.54 4.34
CA LEU A 24 -16.29 7.23 3.24
C LEU A 24 -17.75 6.78 3.14
N LEU A 25 -18.64 7.71 2.76
CA LEU A 25 -20.07 7.43 2.56
C LEU A 25 -20.28 6.89 1.14
N LEU A 26 -19.77 5.68 0.89
CA LEU A 26 -19.88 5.03 -0.40
C LEU A 26 -20.76 3.79 -0.29
N ASP A 27 -21.43 3.45 -1.37
CA ASP A 27 -22.22 2.23 -1.47
C ASP A 27 -21.36 1.07 -1.94
N GLY A 28 -21.45 -0.06 -1.23
CA GLY A 28 -20.75 -1.28 -1.60
C GLY A 28 -19.28 -1.30 -1.23
N ALA A 29 -18.61 -2.32 -1.68
CA ALA A 29 -17.20 -2.55 -1.45
C ALA A 29 -16.40 -2.21 -2.72
N PHE A 30 -15.18 -1.72 -2.52
CA PHE A 30 -14.27 -1.36 -3.61
C PHE A 30 -13.11 -2.32 -3.63
N PRO A 31 -12.87 -3.03 -4.76
CA PRO A 31 -11.71 -3.88 -4.87
C PRO A 31 -10.43 -3.04 -4.97
N HIS A 32 -9.36 -3.53 -4.36
CA HIS A 32 -8.05 -2.89 -4.43
C HIS A 32 -6.97 -3.95 -4.39
N ALA A 33 -5.89 -3.72 -5.13
CA ALA A 33 -4.71 -4.56 -5.10
C ALA A 33 -3.50 -3.75 -4.70
N VAL A 34 -2.79 -4.24 -3.70
CA VAL A 34 -1.48 -3.75 -3.31
C VAL A 34 -0.46 -4.74 -3.85
N TRP A 35 0.66 -4.25 -4.36
CA TRP A 35 1.73 -5.11 -4.85
C TRP A 35 2.93 -5.01 -3.91
N TYR A 36 3.38 -6.17 -3.44
CA TYR A 36 4.60 -6.25 -2.66
C TYR A 36 5.69 -6.91 -3.49
N ILE A 37 6.83 -6.25 -3.57
CA ILE A 37 7.99 -6.77 -4.29
C ILE A 37 9.07 -7.08 -3.27
N ASP A 38 9.38 -8.37 -3.13
CA ASP A 38 10.45 -8.84 -2.27
C ASP A 38 11.79 -8.74 -2.99
N GLY A 39 12.86 -8.59 -2.23
CA GLY A 39 14.20 -8.49 -2.80
C GLY A 39 15.10 -7.66 -1.91
N PRO A 40 16.30 -7.26 -2.44
CA PRO A 40 17.23 -6.44 -1.67
C PRO A 40 16.69 -5.08 -1.25
N SER A 41 15.75 -4.53 -2.03
CA SER A 41 15.08 -3.27 -1.74
C SER A 41 13.57 -3.47 -1.84
N PRO A 42 12.93 -4.08 -0.83
CA PRO A 42 11.50 -4.38 -0.90
C PRO A 42 10.65 -3.12 -1.09
N ALA A 43 9.58 -3.27 -1.86
CA ALA A 43 8.72 -2.16 -2.22
C ALA A 43 7.24 -2.52 -2.13
N LEU A 44 6.41 -1.53 -1.81
CA LEU A 44 4.96 -1.59 -1.92
C LEU A 44 4.49 -0.66 -3.02
N LEU A 45 3.66 -1.17 -3.92
CA LEU A 45 3.03 -0.37 -4.97
C LEU A 45 1.56 -0.22 -4.66
N ASP A 46 1.05 0.99 -4.85
CA ASP A 46 -0.36 1.34 -4.68
C ASP A 46 -0.91 0.93 -3.31
N PRO A 47 -0.41 1.53 -2.22
CA PRO A 47 -0.77 1.12 -0.86
C PRO A 47 -2.26 1.30 -0.53
N GLY A 48 -2.99 2.08 -1.30
CA GLY A 48 -4.40 2.35 -1.04
C GLY A 48 -4.63 3.31 0.12
N PRO A 49 -5.86 3.36 0.64
CA PRO A 49 -6.15 4.14 1.83
C PRO A 49 -5.49 3.53 3.06
N THR A 50 -5.41 4.30 4.13
CA THR A 50 -4.72 3.89 5.36
C THR A 50 -5.20 2.56 5.90
N VAL A 51 -6.51 2.29 5.86
CA VAL A 51 -7.06 1.03 6.36
C VAL A 51 -6.51 -0.17 5.57
N VAL A 52 -6.32 -0.03 4.28
CA VAL A 52 -5.72 -1.08 3.44
C VAL A 52 -4.23 -1.22 3.73
N ALA A 53 -3.54 -0.12 3.92
CA ALA A 53 -2.12 -0.14 4.27
C ALA A 53 -1.89 -0.86 5.62
N GLN A 54 -2.75 -0.62 6.59
CA GLN A 54 -2.69 -1.31 7.89
C GLN A 54 -2.86 -2.82 7.73
N GLU A 55 -3.85 -3.24 6.95
CA GLU A 55 -4.08 -4.66 6.66
C GLU A 55 -2.89 -5.28 5.93
N THR A 56 -2.30 -4.53 5.00
CA THR A 56 -1.13 -4.99 4.24
C THR A 56 0.03 -5.32 5.16
N LEU A 57 0.36 -4.45 6.11
CA LEU A 57 1.47 -4.70 7.04
C LEU A 57 1.21 -5.92 7.90
N LYS A 58 0.00 -6.10 8.39
CA LYS A 58 -0.36 -7.29 9.18
C LYS A 58 -0.24 -8.57 8.35
N THR A 59 -0.66 -8.51 7.09
CA THR A 59 -0.59 -9.67 6.21
C THR A 59 0.86 -10.02 5.90
N LEU A 60 1.72 -9.04 5.64
CA LEU A 60 3.15 -9.28 5.40
C LEU A 60 3.82 -9.94 6.61
N GLU A 61 3.52 -9.47 7.82
CA GLU A 61 4.04 -10.09 9.04
C GLU A 61 3.59 -11.54 9.16
N ALA A 62 2.32 -11.82 8.89
CA ALA A 62 1.77 -13.17 8.93
C ALA A 62 2.43 -14.09 7.90
N MET A 63 2.89 -13.55 6.78
CA MET A 63 3.62 -14.29 5.74
C MET A 63 5.09 -14.51 6.08
N GLY A 64 5.60 -13.89 7.14
CA GLY A 64 6.99 -14.00 7.55
C GLY A 64 7.91 -12.94 6.99
N PHE A 65 7.37 -11.92 6.33
CA PHE A 65 8.16 -10.78 5.88
C PHE A 65 8.29 -9.74 7.00
N ASP A 66 9.36 -8.96 6.93
CA ASP A 66 9.60 -7.85 7.85
C ASP A 66 9.16 -6.54 7.19
N PRO A 67 8.06 -5.92 7.64
CA PRO A 67 7.62 -4.66 7.04
C PRO A 67 8.64 -3.53 7.18
N ASP A 68 9.48 -3.55 8.23
CA ASP A 68 10.52 -2.53 8.41
C ASP A 68 11.64 -2.62 7.39
N ALA A 69 11.72 -3.71 6.64
CA ALA A 69 12.68 -3.85 5.54
C ALA A 69 12.24 -3.11 4.27
N ILE A 70 10.97 -2.70 4.20
CA ILE A 70 10.45 -1.99 3.02
C ILE A 70 11.18 -0.66 2.85
N GLU A 71 11.74 -0.44 1.65
CA GLU A 71 12.48 0.77 1.33
C GLU A 71 11.66 1.76 0.51
N TYR A 72 10.74 1.28 -0.31
CA TYR A 72 9.98 2.16 -1.22
C TYR A 72 8.50 1.91 -1.12
N VAL A 73 7.74 3.00 -1.11
CA VAL A 73 6.29 3.02 -1.24
C VAL A 73 5.96 3.83 -2.48
N VAL A 74 5.38 3.20 -3.49
CA VAL A 74 5.24 3.79 -4.82
C VAL A 74 3.77 3.83 -5.21
N PRO A 75 3.07 4.96 -5.01
CA PRO A 75 1.75 5.13 -5.59
C PRO A 75 1.87 5.39 -7.09
N SER A 76 1.08 4.67 -7.90
CA SER A 76 1.09 4.87 -9.34
C SER A 76 0.42 6.19 -9.73
N HIS A 77 -0.50 6.67 -8.91
CA HIS A 77 -1.15 7.97 -9.05
C HIS A 77 -1.63 8.46 -7.69
N ILE A 78 -2.05 9.72 -7.61
CA ILE A 78 -2.29 10.43 -6.35
C ILE A 78 -3.70 10.27 -5.77
N HIS A 79 -4.55 9.45 -6.36
CA HIS A 79 -5.88 9.23 -5.82
C HIS A 79 -5.82 8.51 -4.47
N VAL A 80 -6.75 8.84 -3.57
CA VAL A 80 -6.81 8.31 -2.21
C VAL A 80 -6.84 6.77 -2.20
N ASP A 81 -7.52 6.16 -3.15
CA ASP A 81 -7.63 4.71 -3.25
C ASP A 81 -6.31 4.03 -3.63
N HIS A 82 -5.29 4.79 -4.06
CA HIS A 82 -3.98 4.26 -4.40
C HIS A 82 -2.85 4.82 -3.54
N ALA A 83 -2.97 6.05 -3.09
CA ALA A 83 -1.88 6.79 -2.45
C ALA A 83 -2.20 7.28 -1.03
N GLY A 84 -3.46 7.22 -0.58
CA GLY A 84 -3.86 7.82 0.70
C GLY A 84 -3.12 7.27 1.90
N GLY A 85 -2.70 6.01 1.87
CA GLY A 85 -1.95 5.39 2.96
C GLY A 85 -0.44 5.59 2.90
N ALA A 86 0.09 6.22 1.84
CA ALA A 86 1.54 6.35 1.66
C ALA A 86 2.20 7.15 2.78
N GLY A 87 1.61 8.28 3.18
CA GLY A 87 2.12 9.09 4.27
C GLY A 87 2.12 8.36 5.60
N TRP A 88 1.05 7.62 5.87
CA TRP A 88 0.96 6.80 7.07
C TRP A 88 2.06 5.73 7.09
N LEU A 89 2.26 5.03 5.96
CA LEU A 89 3.30 4.00 5.84
C LEU A 89 4.70 4.56 6.09
N VAL A 90 5.03 5.69 5.47
CA VAL A 90 6.32 6.32 5.63
C VAL A 90 6.56 6.73 7.09
N GLY A 91 5.50 7.14 7.81
CA GLY A 91 5.58 7.44 9.22
C GLY A 91 5.75 6.22 10.13
N GLN A 92 5.27 5.05 9.69
CA GLN A 92 5.34 3.79 10.46
C GLN A 92 6.62 2.99 10.20
N LEU A 93 7.16 3.07 8.98
CA LEU A 93 8.26 2.23 8.53
C LEU A 93 9.57 3.01 8.55
N SER A 94 10.56 2.53 9.30
CA SER A 94 11.78 3.27 9.59
C SER A 94 12.65 3.56 8.36
N ARG A 95 12.54 2.74 7.30
CA ARG A 95 13.38 2.86 6.10
C ARG A 95 12.62 3.34 4.88
N ALA A 96 11.28 3.36 4.94
CA ALA A 96 10.47 3.58 3.75
C ALA A 96 10.52 5.04 3.28
N GLN A 97 10.60 5.19 1.97
CA GLN A 97 10.51 6.46 1.27
C GLN A 97 9.38 6.38 0.26
N ALA A 98 8.58 7.44 0.18
CA ALA A 98 7.55 7.54 -0.84
C ALA A 98 8.18 8.00 -2.15
N VAL A 99 7.86 7.29 -3.24
CA VAL A 99 8.35 7.61 -4.58
C VAL A 99 7.15 7.81 -5.48
N PHE A 100 7.00 8.97 -6.08
CA PHE A 100 5.91 9.29 -6.96
C PHE A 100 6.33 10.29 -8.02
N HIS A 101 5.51 10.40 -9.07
CA HIS A 101 5.85 11.28 -10.20
C HIS A 101 5.91 12.74 -9.75
N THR A 102 6.86 13.48 -10.28
CA THR A 102 7.11 14.90 -9.94
C THR A 102 5.85 15.77 -10.07
N ARG A 103 5.02 15.51 -11.06
CA ARG A 103 3.78 16.28 -11.25
C ARG A 103 2.76 16.05 -10.15
N GLY A 104 2.78 14.86 -9.54
CA GLY A 104 1.88 14.54 -8.42
C GLY A 104 2.41 15.03 -7.07
N ALA A 105 3.69 15.33 -6.95
CA ALA A 105 4.33 15.66 -5.69
C ALA A 105 3.64 16.79 -4.90
N PRO A 106 3.25 17.92 -5.51
CA PRO A 106 2.61 19.00 -4.75
C PRO A 106 1.28 18.59 -4.13
N TYR A 107 0.58 17.63 -4.72
CA TYR A 107 -0.72 17.15 -4.24
C TYR A 107 -0.60 16.13 -3.12
N MET A 108 0.58 15.54 -2.95
CA MET A 108 0.85 14.56 -1.89
C MET A 108 1.27 15.20 -0.57
N LEU A 109 1.63 16.48 -0.60
CA LEU A 109 2.18 17.17 0.57
C LEU A 109 1.12 17.78 1.48
N ASP A 110 -0.12 17.77 1.07
CA ASP A 110 -1.22 18.35 1.86
C ASP A 110 -1.90 17.30 2.77
#